data_85c9e6712c85028ff0547fed93bed2fe
#
_entry.id   85c9e6712c85028ff0547fed93bed2fe
#
_cell.length_a   1.000
_cell.length_b   1.000
_cell.length_c   1.000
_cell.angle_alpha   90.00
_cell.angle_beta   90.00
_cell.angle_gamma   90.00
#
_symmetry.space_group_name_H-M   'P 1'
#
loop_
_entity.id
_entity.type
_entity.pdbx_description
1 polymer ?
#
loop_
_entity_poly.entity_id
_entity_poly.type
_entity_poly.pdbx_seq_one_letter_code
_entity_poly.pdbx_strand_id
1 'polypeptide(L)'
;MPAAEDFHGAVTAQEAAEAGAAVTHVTAALPAAGRPKMTKIVIITSQLRFEILKEALDKLGITGMTVTKVLGYGLQKGNTEYYRGAEVSVHLLPKVKVELVVSAIPVAAVVAAAKKVLYTGKYGDGKIFIYDVENVVKIRTGEEGY
;
A
#
# COMPACT_ATOMS: atom_id res chain seq x y z
N MET A 1 25.62 30.48 21.31
CA MET A 1 24.48 30.22 20.42
C MET A 1 25.02 30.10 18.99
N PRO A 2 25.08 28.90 18.38
CA PRO A 2 25.38 28.80 16.97
C PRO A 2 24.08 28.99 16.15
N ALA A 3 24.19 29.74 15.07
CA ALA A 3 23.13 30.10 14.15
C ALA A 3 22.57 28.85 13.41
N ALA A 4 21.27 28.91 13.16
CA ALA A 4 20.58 27.96 12.31
C ALA A 4 21.13 28.10 10.88
N GLU A 5 21.74 27.01 10.35
CA GLU A 5 22.09 26.93 8.93
C GLU A 5 20.81 26.64 8.14
N ASP A 6 20.42 27.62 7.34
CA ASP A 6 19.33 27.53 6.36
C ASP A 6 19.68 26.48 5.30
N PHE A 7 18.99 25.34 5.34
CA PHE A 7 19.04 24.31 4.31
C PHE A 7 18.15 24.75 3.12
N HIS A 8 18.60 25.78 2.39
CA HIS A 8 18.03 26.19 1.11
C HIS A 8 18.94 25.66 -0.02
N GLY A 9 18.93 24.35 -0.21
CA GLY A 9 19.40 23.76 -1.46
C GLY A 9 18.34 23.92 -2.54
N ALA A 10 18.20 25.12 -3.09
CA ALA A 10 17.42 25.32 -4.30
C ALA A 10 18.19 24.64 -5.46
N VAL A 11 17.66 23.50 -5.93
CA VAL A 11 18.14 22.85 -7.16
C VAL A 11 17.99 23.86 -8.29
N THR A 12 19.09 24.20 -8.96
CA THR A 12 19.05 25.18 -10.04
C THR A 12 18.27 24.61 -11.23
N ALA A 13 17.65 25.49 -12.02
CA ALA A 13 16.92 25.08 -13.22
C ALA A 13 17.78 24.28 -14.20
N GLN A 14 19.09 24.40 -14.12
CA GLN A 14 20.06 23.71 -14.94
C GLN A 14 20.28 22.27 -14.46
N GLU A 15 20.36 22.02 -13.14
CA GLU A 15 20.42 20.67 -12.56
C GLU A 15 19.12 19.88 -12.81
N ALA A 16 17.97 20.58 -12.78
CA ALA A 16 16.70 19.97 -13.14
C ALA A 16 16.62 19.61 -14.63
N ALA A 17 17.25 20.40 -15.50
CA ALA A 17 17.31 20.11 -16.94
C ALA A 17 18.27 18.94 -17.26
N GLU A 18 19.39 18.83 -16.56
CA GLU A 18 20.32 17.70 -16.71
C GLU A 18 19.75 16.41 -16.17
N ALA A 19 19.04 16.44 -15.03
CA ALA A 19 18.28 15.29 -14.53
C ALA A 19 17.14 14.89 -15.50
N GLY A 20 16.51 15.87 -16.15
CA GLY A 20 15.49 15.63 -17.18
C GLY A 20 16.03 14.97 -18.45
N ALA A 21 17.28 15.25 -18.83
CA ALA A 21 17.90 14.63 -20.01
C ALA A 21 18.24 13.15 -19.82
N ALA A 22 18.45 12.71 -18.56
CA ALA A 22 18.69 11.30 -18.22
C ALA A 22 17.39 10.46 -18.10
N VAL A 23 16.23 11.11 -18.08
CA VAL A 23 14.90 10.47 -17.99
C VAL A 23 14.29 10.24 -19.39
N THR A 24 15.06 10.37 -20.46
CA THR A 24 14.61 10.01 -21.79
C THR A 24 14.31 8.51 -21.83
N HIS A 25 13.01 8.22 -21.92
CA HIS A 25 12.40 6.90 -22.15
C HIS A 25 12.08 6.05 -20.92
N VAL A 26 11.39 6.64 -19.90
CA VAL A 26 10.32 5.85 -19.31
C VAL A 26 9.18 5.90 -20.32
N THR A 27 9.29 5.14 -21.37
CA THR A 27 8.15 4.85 -22.22
C THR A 27 7.20 4.10 -21.32
N ALA A 28 6.02 4.66 -21.07
CA ALA A 28 4.88 3.85 -20.65
C ALA A 28 4.68 2.81 -21.76
N ALA A 29 5.45 1.76 -21.69
CA ALA A 29 5.37 0.68 -22.64
C ALA A 29 4.02 0.03 -22.35
N LEU A 30 3.07 0.22 -23.24
CA LEU A 30 1.92 -0.67 -23.35
C LEU A 30 2.39 -2.09 -23.05
N PRO A 31 1.64 -2.89 -22.30
CA PRO A 31 2.07 -4.24 -21.97
C PRO A 31 2.46 -4.94 -23.27
N ALA A 32 3.75 -5.17 -23.44
CA ALA A 32 4.24 -5.88 -24.59
C ALA A 32 3.54 -7.23 -24.58
N ALA A 33 2.92 -7.62 -25.68
CA ALA A 33 2.26 -8.90 -25.84
C ALA A 33 3.25 -10.00 -25.37
N GLY A 34 2.90 -10.70 -24.28
CA GLY A 34 3.76 -11.73 -23.66
C GLY A 34 4.33 -11.40 -22.27
N ARG A 35 4.19 -10.18 -21.73
CA ARG A 35 4.57 -9.91 -20.32
C ARG A 35 3.51 -10.47 -19.36
N PRO A 36 3.92 -11.12 -18.27
CA PRO A 36 2.97 -11.59 -17.27
C PRO A 36 2.20 -10.40 -16.69
N LYS A 37 0.89 -10.56 -16.52
CA LYS A 37 0.04 -9.54 -15.90
C LYS A 37 0.50 -9.28 -14.47
N MET A 38 0.70 -8.02 -14.15
CA MET A 38 1.02 -7.58 -12.79
C MET A 38 -0.20 -6.95 -12.14
N THR A 39 -0.45 -7.29 -10.89
CA THR A 39 -1.62 -6.81 -10.15
C THR A 39 -1.19 -6.30 -8.79
N LYS A 40 -1.59 -5.07 -8.48
CA LYS A 40 -1.44 -4.50 -7.14
C LYS A 40 -2.67 -4.84 -6.32
N ILE A 41 -2.43 -5.39 -5.13
CA ILE A 41 -3.47 -5.69 -4.15
C ILE A 41 -3.24 -4.77 -2.95
N VAL A 42 -4.29 -4.04 -2.57
CA VAL A 42 -4.30 -3.18 -1.39
C VAL A 42 -5.32 -3.73 -0.41
N ILE A 43 -4.88 -4.07 0.79
CA ILE A 43 -5.72 -4.60 1.85
C ILE A 43 -5.77 -3.57 2.98
N ILE A 44 -6.96 -3.06 3.29
CA ILE A 44 -7.16 -2.18 4.44
C ILE A 44 -7.99 -2.94 5.45
N THR A 45 -7.42 -3.17 6.63
CA THR A 45 -8.05 -3.98 7.68
C THR A 45 -7.74 -3.45 9.08
N SER A 46 -8.25 -4.10 10.11
CA SER A 46 -7.92 -3.79 11.50
C SER A 46 -6.44 -4.02 11.77
N GLN A 47 -5.80 -3.09 12.48
CA GLN A 47 -4.41 -3.22 12.88
C GLN A 47 -4.15 -4.49 13.72
N LEU A 48 -5.13 -4.91 14.53
CA LEU A 48 -5.04 -6.12 15.37
C LEU A 48 -4.96 -7.43 14.55
N ARG A 49 -5.37 -7.39 13.28
CA ARG A 49 -5.39 -8.57 12.39
C ARG A 49 -4.18 -8.64 11.47
N PHE A 50 -3.25 -7.71 11.60
CA PHE A 50 -2.10 -7.63 10.69
C PHE A 50 -1.20 -8.86 10.74
N GLU A 51 -0.86 -9.36 11.94
CA GLU A 51 0.08 -10.49 12.07
C GLU A 51 -0.45 -11.76 11.42
N ILE A 52 -1.73 -12.09 11.62
CA ILE A 52 -2.32 -13.26 10.97
C ILE A 52 -2.46 -13.11 9.45
N LEU A 53 -2.68 -11.88 8.97
CA LEU A 53 -2.65 -11.59 7.54
C LEU A 53 -1.25 -11.81 6.96
N LYS A 54 -0.23 -11.26 7.61
CA LYS A 54 1.17 -11.41 7.22
C LYS A 54 1.56 -12.87 7.12
N GLU A 55 1.26 -13.69 8.14
CA GLU A 55 1.54 -15.13 8.11
C GLU A 55 0.83 -15.85 6.96
N ALA A 56 -0.41 -15.46 6.67
CA ALA A 56 -1.15 -16.06 5.57
C ALA A 56 -0.55 -15.71 4.20
N LEU A 57 -0.04 -14.49 4.03
CA LEU A 57 0.62 -14.03 2.82
C LEU A 57 2.01 -14.68 2.66
N ASP A 58 2.78 -14.79 3.74
CA ASP A 58 4.08 -15.46 3.74
C ASP A 58 3.96 -16.93 3.29
N LYS A 59 2.93 -17.64 3.74
CA LYS A 59 2.63 -19.03 3.32
C LYS A 59 2.34 -19.18 1.83
N LEU A 60 1.90 -18.11 1.17
CA LEU A 60 1.72 -18.08 -0.29
C LEU A 60 3.01 -17.73 -1.04
N GLY A 61 4.11 -17.47 -0.34
CA GLY A 61 5.37 -17.07 -0.94
C GLY A 61 5.46 -15.58 -1.26
N ILE A 62 4.60 -14.75 -0.67
CA ILE A 62 4.69 -13.29 -0.81
C ILE A 62 5.79 -12.79 0.11
N THR A 63 6.91 -12.35 -0.48
CA THR A 63 8.10 -11.90 0.25
C THR A 63 8.22 -10.39 0.38
N GLY A 64 7.42 -9.63 -0.36
CA GLY A 64 7.45 -8.17 -0.37
C GLY A 64 6.08 -7.55 -0.17
N MET A 65 5.96 -6.67 0.81
CA MET A 65 4.77 -5.85 1.04
C MET A 65 5.14 -4.53 1.67
N THR A 66 4.35 -3.50 1.39
CA THR A 66 4.46 -2.21 2.06
C THR A 66 3.33 -2.08 3.06
N VAL A 67 3.67 -1.72 4.29
CA VAL A 67 2.70 -1.61 5.39
C VAL A 67 2.64 -0.19 5.91
N THR A 68 1.45 0.38 5.96
CA THR A 68 1.21 1.75 6.43
C THR A 68 0.12 1.74 7.50
N LYS A 69 0.37 2.38 8.64
CA LYS A 69 -0.67 2.66 9.63
C LYS A 69 -1.54 3.80 9.13
N VAL A 70 -2.83 3.60 9.10
CA VAL A 70 -3.80 4.58 8.61
C VAL A 70 -4.98 4.70 9.57
N LEU A 71 -5.75 5.77 9.45
CA LEU A 71 -7.00 5.95 10.15
C LEU A 71 -8.15 5.71 9.17
N GLY A 72 -9.08 4.84 9.56
CA GLY A 72 -10.29 4.58 8.81
C GLY A 72 -11.45 5.39 9.36
N TYR A 73 -12.19 6.07 8.48
CA TYR A 73 -13.47 6.68 8.77
C TYR A 73 -14.60 5.84 8.17
N GLY A 74 -15.60 5.55 8.94
CA GLY A 74 -16.75 4.78 8.44
C GLY A 74 -17.85 4.58 9.48
N LEU A 75 -18.97 4.04 9.03
CA LEU A 75 -20.10 3.68 9.89
C LEU A 75 -19.74 2.43 10.69
N GLN A 76 -19.01 2.57 11.78
CA GLN A 76 -18.96 1.53 12.81
C GLN A 76 -20.07 1.77 13.82
N LYS A 77 -21.18 1.08 13.63
CA LYS A 77 -22.22 1.02 14.65
C LYS A 77 -21.66 0.26 15.84
N GLY A 78 -21.46 0.94 16.97
CA GLY A 78 -21.26 0.26 18.24
C GLY A 78 -20.07 0.64 19.11
N ASN A 79 -19.14 1.46 18.66
CA ASN A 79 -18.11 2.01 19.55
C ASN A 79 -18.46 3.43 19.96
N THR A 80 -19.29 3.54 20.97
CA THR A 80 -19.54 4.77 21.69
C THR A 80 -18.55 4.81 22.86
N GLU A 81 -17.59 5.72 22.83
CA GLU A 81 -16.76 6.00 23.99
C GLU A 81 -17.36 7.16 24.78
N TYR A 82 -17.41 7.00 26.10
CA TYR A 82 -17.86 8.05 26.99
C TYR A 82 -16.66 8.83 27.53
N TYR A 83 -16.58 10.10 27.18
CA TYR A 83 -15.60 11.00 27.76
C TYR A 83 -16.33 12.01 28.66
N ARG A 84 -16.04 11.98 29.97
CA ARG A 84 -16.67 12.83 30.99
C ARG A 84 -18.21 12.77 30.99
N GLY A 85 -18.78 11.58 30.70
CA GLY A 85 -20.23 11.40 30.68
C GLY A 85 -20.96 11.88 29.43
N ALA A 86 -20.21 12.37 28.43
CA ALA A 86 -20.73 12.68 27.10
C ALA A 86 -20.39 11.58 26.11
N GLU A 87 -21.36 11.20 25.30
CA GLU A 87 -21.20 10.24 24.21
C GLU A 87 -20.35 10.87 23.10
N VAL A 88 -19.16 10.33 22.87
CA VAL A 88 -18.27 10.76 21.79
C VAL A 88 -18.26 9.69 20.71
N SER A 89 -18.80 10.00 19.56
CA SER A 89 -18.69 9.15 18.38
C SER A 89 -17.26 9.19 17.86
N VAL A 90 -16.45 8.16 18.12
CA VAL A 90 -15.13 8.02 17.52
C VAL A 90 -15.32 7.55 16.08
N HIS A 91 -15.17 8.47 15.12
CA HIS A 91 -15.34 8.17 13.70
C HIS A 91 -14.05 7.72 13.01
N LEU A 92 -12.88 7.88 13.66
CA LEU A 92 -11.58 7.51 13.14
C LEU A 92 -11.01 6.33 13.94
N LEU A 93 -10.76 5.21 13.26
CA LEU A 93 -10.22 4.00 13.87
C LEU A 93 -8.86 3.62 13.28
N PRO A 94 -7.94 3.11 14.12
CA PRO A 94 -6.66 2.60 13.65
C PRO A 94 -6.87 1.42 12.69
N LYS A 95 -6.33 1.55 11.49
CA LYS A 95 -6.30 0.54 10.45
C LYS A 95 -4.86 0.35 9.96
N VAL A 96 -4.64 -0.74 9.26
CA VAL A 96 -3.43 -0.98 8.50
C VAL A 96 -3.77 -1.09 7.02
N LYS A 97 -2.93 -0.48 6.20
CA LYS A 97 -2.96 -0.63 4.74
C LYS A 97 -1.75 -1.45 4.33
N VAL A 98 -2.00 -2.60 3.73
CA VAL A 98 -0.98 -3.50 3.19
C VAL A 98 -1.06 -3.45 1.68
N GLU A 99 0.06 -3.17 1.02
CA GLU A 99 0.17 -3.05 -0.43
C GLU A 99 1.20 -4.04 -0.94
N LEU A 100 0.83 -4.82 -1.93
CA LEU A 100 1.72 -5.78 -2.59
C LEU A 100 1.41 -5.85 -4.08
N VAL A 101 2.39 -6.27 -4.86
CA VAL A 101 2.24 -6.54 -6.29
C VAL A 101 2.53 -8.00 -6.53
N VAL A 102 1.69 -8.66 -7.29
CA VAL A 102 1.86 -10.08 -7.66
C VAL A 102 1.86 -10.23 -9.17
N SER A 103 2.57 -11.23 -9.65
CA SER A 103 2.61 -11.63 -11.04
C SER A 103 2.43 -13.14 -11.17
N ALA A 104 3.33 -13.93 -10.56
CA ALA A 104 3.27 -15.39 -10.60
C ALA A 104 2.23 -15.98 -9.65
N ILE A 105 1.97 -15.32 -8.50
CA ILE A 105 0.99 -15.80 -7.53
C ILE A 105 -0.41 -15.35 -7.98
N PRO A 106 -1.38 -16.28 -8.11
CA PRO A 106 -2.73 -15.92 -8.52
C PRO A 106 -3.40 -14.95 -7.55
N VAL A 107 -3.99 -13.87 -8.07
CA VAL A 107 -4.73 -12.89 -7.27
C VAL A 107 -5.85 -13.54 -6.45
N ALA A 108 -6.56 -14.51 -7.04
CA ALA A 108 -7.61 -15.25 -6.34
C ALA A 108 -7.11 -15.99 -5.10
N ALA A 109 -5.88 -16.53 -5.12
CA ALA A 109 -5.28 -17.18 -3.97
C ALA A 109 -4.98 -16.19 -2.84
N VAL A 110 -4.45 -15.02 -3.19
CA VAL A 110 -4.18 -13.94 -2.23
C VAL A 110 -5.48 -13.45 -1.58
N VAL A 111 -6.50 -13.19 -2.38
CA VAL A 111 -7.82 -12.75 -1.89
C VAL A 111 -8.46 -13.80 -0.98
N ALA A 112 -8.41 -15.08 -1.38
CA ALA A 112 -8.96 -16.17 -0.57
C ALA A 112 -8.24 -16.31 0.78
N ALA A 113 -6.91 -16.27 0.79
CA ALA A 113 -6.11 -16.35 2.01
C ALA A 113 -6.40 -15.17 2.95
N ALA A 114 -6.43 -13.94 2.41
CA ALA A 114 -6.75 -12.74 3.19
C ALA A 114 -8.17 -12.81 3.77
N LYS A 115 -9.16 -13.13 2.96
CA LYS A 115 -10.54 -13.29 3.42
C LYS A 115 -10.67 -14.31 4.55
N LYS A 116 -10.01 -15.47 4.41
CA LYS A 116 -10.07 -16.55 5.40
C LYS A 116 -9.63 -16.10 6.79
N VAL A 117 -8.56 -15.28 6.88
CA VAL A 117 -8.01 -14.87 8.18
C VAL A 117 -8.57 -13.56 8.69
N LEU A 118 -9.10 -12.70 7.81
CA LEU A 118 -9.61 -11.39 8.20
C LEU A 118 -11.11 -11.35 8.49
N TYR A 119 -11.87 -12.31 7.97
CA TYR A 119 -13.32 -12.35 8.14
C TYR A 119 -13.70 -12.58 9.60
N THR A 120 -14.51 -11.69 10.14
CA THR A 120 -15.17 -11.82 11.46
C THR A 120 -16.69 -11.74 11.35
N GLY A 121 -17.21 -11.29 10.22
CA GLY A 121 -18.63 -11.03 10.00
C GLY A 121 -19.12 -9.72 10.61
N LYS A 122 -18.20 -8.91 11.16
CA LYS A 122 -18.50 -7.62 11.78
C LYS A 122 -18.10 -6.46 10.88
N TYR A 123 -18.72 -5.30 11.09
CA TYR A 123 -18.28 -4.07 10.47
C TYR A 123 -16.82 -3.77 10.89
N GLY A 124 -15.98 -3.41 9.94
CA GLY A 124 -14.58 -3.09 10.19
C GLY A 124 -13.58 -4.17 9.77
N ASP A 125 -14.03 -5.31 9.24
CA ASP A 125 -13.15 -6.33 8.66
C ASP A 125 -12.23 -5.76 7.56
N GLY A 126 -12.70 -4.75 6.85
CA GLY A 126 -11.91 -4.04 5.86
C GLY A 126 -12.30 -4.35 4.44
N LYS A 127 -11.43 -3.95 3.51
CA LYS A 127 -11.64 -4.10 2.06
C LYS A 127 -10.34 -4.48 1.37
N ILE A 128 -10.47 -5.18 0.25
CA ILE A 128 -9.38 -5.51 -0.66
C ILE A 128 -9.65 -4.80 -1.97
N PHE A 129 -8.67 -4.01 -2.42
CA PHE A 129 -8.71 -3.31 -3.70
C PHE A 129 -7.72 -3.95 -4.65
N ILE A 130 -8.10 -4.12 -5.90
CA ILE A 130 -7.31 -4.79 -6.92
C ILE A 130 -7.13 -3.82 -8.09
N TYR A 131 -5.87 -3.56 -8.45
CA TYR A 131 -5.49 -2.63 -9.51
C TYR A 131 -4.61 -3.34 -10.53
N ASP A 132 -4.81 -3.02 -11.80
CA ASP A 132 -3.84 -3.38 -12.82
C ASP A 132 -2.59 -2.50 -12.67
N VAL A 133 -1.42 -3.12 -12.76
CA VAL A 133 -0.13 -2.43 -12.75
C VAL A 133 0.41 -2.41 -14.16
N GLU A 134 0.57 -1.23 -14.71
CA GLU A 134 1.05 -1.06 -16.07
C GLU A 134 2.52 -1.51 -16.21
N ASN A 135 3.37 -1.08 -15.28
CA ASN A 135 4.78 -1.43 -15.27
C ASN A 135 5.37 -1.36 -13.85
N VAL A 136 6.49 -2.02 -13.63
CA VAL A 136 7.32 -1.93 -12.43
C VAL A 136 8.76 -1.72 -12.87
N VAL A 137 9.43 -0.74 -12.27
CA VAL A 137 10.85 -0.45 -12.53
C VAL A 137 11.62 -0.62 -11.24
N LYS A 138 12.65 -1.46 -11.25
CA LYS A 138 13.56 -1.64 -10.12
C LYS A 138 14.55 -0.47 -10.06
N ILE A 139 14.51 0.31 -9.00
CA ILE A 139 15.39 1.50 -8.86
C ILE A 139 16.86 1.12 -8.94
N ARG A 140 17.25 0.01 -8.30
CA ARG A 140 18.65 -0.41 -8.22
C ARG A 140 19.24 -0.82 -9.57
N THR A 141 18.49 -1.48 -10.44
CA THR A 141 18.99 -2.07 -11.68
C THR A 141 18.42 -1.42 -12.94
N GLY A 142 17.33 -0.66 -12.81
CA GLY A 142 16.60 -0.14 -13.97
C GLY A 142 15.81 -1.19 -14.74
N GLU A 143 15.82 -2.46 -14.29
CA GLU A 143 15.04 -3.52 -14.92
C GLU A 143 13.55 -3.24 -14.81
N GLU A 144 12.82 -3.52 -15.88
CA GLU A 144 11.38 -3.39 -15.98
C GLU A 144 10.69 -4.76 -15.91
N GLY A 145 9.48 -4.76 -15.37
CA GLY A 145 8.73 -5.97 -15.12
C GLY A 145 9.06 -6.61 -13.77
N TYR A 146 8.50 -7.80 -13.51
CA TYR A 146 8.56 -8.45 -12.20
C TYR A 146 9.50 -9.66 -12.23
#